data_5a48b9083f0f25c971bf3afb4d5f7ac1
#
_entry.id   5a48b9083f0f25c971bf3afb4d5f7ac1
#
_cell.length_a   1.000
_cell.length_b   1.000
_cell.length_c   1.000
_cell.angle_alpha   90.00
_cell.angle_beta   90.00
_cell.angle_gamma   90.00
#
_symmetry.space_group_name_H-M   'P 1'
#
loop_
_entity.id
_entity.type
_entity.pdbx_description
1 polymer ?
#
loop_
_entity_poly.entity_id
_entity_poly.type
_entity_poly.pdbx_seq_one_letter_code
_entity_poly.pdbx_strand_id
1 'polypeptide(L)'
;LEKSSHQVKVKVMDASEIYDPEFRKLAHEKKPTAIIPVGSIEQHGAHLPITTDSDIVTEIASRLAKKCKFIVFPTISYGISFEHSPLVNISIQSRNLRGFLGDIVEQLYHSCEIIFLNGHHGNVESLNKMRKTMNRGYLEPYGLAPVRCYSYWHFMKHEFDHAGFVETSLMLAISDKVKMKKAKK
;
A
#
# COMPACT_ATOMS: atom_id res chain seq x y z
N LEU A 1 -2.30 -22.83 -39.85
CA LEU A 1 -1.30 -22.92 -38.78
C LEU A 1 -1.38 -21.66 -37.95
N GLU A 2 -2.36 -21.64 -37.02
CA GLU A 2 -2.50 -20.59 -36.00
C GLU A 2 -1.36 -20.72 -35.01
N LYS A 3 -0.48 -19.70 -34.95
CA LYS A 3 0.50 -19.55 -33.89
C LYS A 3 -0.23 -19.04 -32.65
N SER A 4 -0.61 -19.96 -31.76
CA SER A 4 -1.04 -19.65 -30.42
C SER A 4 0.10 -18.91 -29.68
N SER A 5 -0.03 -17.60 -29.55
CA SER A 5 0.84 -16.81 -28.69
C SER A 5 0.50 -17.15 -27.24
N HIS A 6 1.25 -18.08 -26.66
CA HIS A 6 1.24 -18.29 -25.20
C HIS A 6 1.80 -17.03 -24.55
N GLN A 7 0.95 -16.06 -24.25
CA GLN A 7 1.28 -15.04 -23.28
C GLN A 7 1.50 -15.75 -21.93
N VAL A 8 2.75 -15.88 -21.53
CA VAL A 8 3.09 -16.31 -20.17
C VAL A 8 2.45 -15.28 -19.22
N LYS A 9 1.33 -15.65 -18.63
CA LYS A 9 0.71 -14.84 -17.56
C LYS A 9 1.73 -14.80 -16.42
N VAL A 10 2.42 -13.67 -16.27
CA VAL A 10 3.28 -13.43 -15.11
C VAL A 10 2.34 -13.46 -13.89
N LYS A 11 2.43 -14.53 -13.11
CA LYS A 11 1.63 -14.70 -11.88
C LYS A 11 2.09 -13.63 -10.89
N VAL A 12 1.15 -12.86 -10.35
CA VAL A 12 1.40 -11.94 -9.22
C VAL A 12 1.85 -12.79 -8.05
N MET A 13 2.93 -12.43 -7.38
CA MET A 13 3.30 -13.07 -6.13
C MET A 13 2.49 -12.40 -5.00
N ASP A 14 1.34 -12.97 -4.69
CA ASP A 14 0.47 -12.55 -3.60
C ASP A 14 0.80 -13.35 -2.35
N ALA A 15 1.08 -12.69 -1.24
CA ALA A 15 1.43 -13.36 0.02
C ALA A 15 0.33 -14.31 0.51
N SER A 16 -0.95 -14.03 0.16
CA SER A 16 -2.08 -14.93 0.47
C SER A 16 -2.04 -16.27 -0.28
N GLU A 17 -1.24 -16.37 -1.35
CA GLU A 17 -1.06 -17.56 -2.16
C GLU A 17 0.30 -18.25 -1.95
N ILE A 18 1.16 -17.71 -1.08
CA ILE A 18 2.50 -18.24 -0.81
C ILE A 18 2.50 -19.01 0.51
N TYR A 19 2.93 -20.26 0.45
CA TYR A 19 3.05 -21.12 1.64
C TYR A 19 4.43 -20.98 2.29
N ASP A 20 4.55 -21.28 3.60
CA ASP A 20 5.76 -21.12 4.39
C ASP A 20 7.04 -21.70 3.74
N PRO A 21 7.06 -22.94 3.21
CA PRO A 21 8.27 -23.47 2.58
C PRO A 21 8.70 -22.68 1.33
N GLU A 22 7.73 -22.17 0.55
CA GLU A 22 7.98 -21.35 -0.63
C GLU A 22 8.53 -19.98 -0.24
N PHE A 23 7.94 -19.35 0.77
CA PHE A 23 8.39 -18.04 1.26
C PHE A 23 9.82 -18.13 1.79
N ARG A 24 10.15 -19.11 2.63
CA ARG A 24 11.51 -19.32 3.14
C ARG A 24 12.54 -19.55 2.04
N LYS A 25 12.18 -20.33 1.04
CA LYS A 25 13.03 -20.52 -0.14
C LYS A 25 13.29 -19.22 -0.89
N LEU A 26 12.24 -18.44 -1.17
CA LEU A 26 12.35 -17.13 -1.83
C LEU A 26 13.23 -16.16 -1.02
N ALA A 27 13.01 -16.10 0.29
CA ALA A 27 13.76 -15.25 1.20
C ALA A 27 15.27 -15.60 1.21
N HIS A 28 15.59 -16.87 1.28
CA HIS A 28 16.97 -17.36 1.29
C HIS A 28 17.70 -17.15 -0.05
N GLU A 29 17.03 -17.43 -1.18
CA GLU A 29 17.67 -17.41 -2.49
C GLU A 29 17.75 -16.01 -3.12
N LYS A 30 16.77 -15.14 -2.88
CA LYS A 30 16.59 -13.90 -3.66
C LYS A 30 16.38 -12.63 -2.83
N LYS A 31 16.11 -12.75 -1.55
CA LYS A 31 15.69 -11.62 -0.71
C LYS A 31 14.69 -10.71 -1.45
N PRO A 32 13.45 -11.17 -1.73
CA PRO A 32 12.49 -10.48 -2.57
C PRO A 32 12.08 -9.15 -1.97
N THR A 33 11.53 -8.25 -2.78
CA THR A 33 10.91 -7.02 -2.29
C THR A 33 9.46 -7.30 -1.88
N ALA A 34 9.14 -7.04 -0.61
CA ALA A 34 7.78 -7.01 -0.07
C ALA A 34 7.19 -5.62 -0.29
N ILE A 35 6.01 -5.53 -0.93
CA ILE A 35 5.23 -4.30 -1.01
C ILE A 35 4.01 -4.43 -0.11
N ILE A 36 3.88 -3.53 0.85
CA ILE A 36 2.83 -3.51 1.87
C ILE A 36 2.01 -2.24 1.68
N PRO A 37 0.76 -2.35 1.17
CA PRO A 37 -0.12 -1.20 1.00
C PRO A 37 -0.64 -0.71 2.36
N VAL A 38 -0.74 0.62 2.53
CA VAL A 38 -1.28 1.26 3.73
C VAL A 38 -2.33 2.29 3.32
N GLY A 39 -3.58 2.02 3.61
CA GLY A 39 -4.73 2.88 3.32
C GLY A 39 -5.31 3.54 4.56
N SER A 40 -6.61 3.87 4.48
CA SER A 40 -7.45 4.37 5.57
C SER A 40 -8.89 3.96 5.37
N ILE A 41 -9.72 4.14 6.40
CA ILE A 41 -11.18 4.05 6.33
C ILE A 41 -11.74 5.37 6.82
N GLU A 42 -12.22 6.18 5.87
CA GLU A 42 -12.72 7.53 6.15
C GLU A 42 -13.73 8.00 5.10
N GLN A 43 -14.43 9.08 5.40
CA GLN A 43 -15.37 9.67 4.44
C GLN A 43 -14.68 10.05 3.12
N HIS A 44 -15.34 9.80 2.00
CA HIS A 44 -14.92 10.20 0.65
C HIS A 44 -16.11 10.77 -0.14
N GLY A 45 -16.81 11.72 0.49
CA GLY A 45 -18.01 12.29 -0.09
C GLY A 45 -19.16 11.29 -0.21
N ALA A 46 -20.20 11.65 -0.95
CA ALA A 46 -21.38 10.80 -1.12
C ALA A 46 -21.24 9.78 -2.26
N HIS A 47 -20.21 9.87 -3.05
CA HIS A 47 -20.05 9.12 -4.31
C HIS A 47 -18.96 8.05 -4.30
N LEU A 48 -18.00 8.12 -3.37
CA LEU A 48 -16.94 7.14 -3.21
C LEU A 48 -17.14 6.32 -1.93
N PRO A 49 -16.66 5.05 -1.90
CA PRO A 49 -16.66 4.25 -0.69
C PRO A 49 -15.77 4.83 0.41
N ILE A 50 -16.06 4.52 1.67
CA ILE A 50 -15.19 4.88 2.80
C ILE A 50 -13.85 4.12 2.80
N THR A 51 -13.67 3.14 1.92
CA THR A 51 -12.45 2.35 1.73
C THR A 51 -11.60 2.81 0.55
N THR A 52 -11.91 3.96 -0.04
CA THR A 52 -11.28 4.46 -1.28
C THR A 52 -9.75 4.42 -1.22
N ASP A 53 -9.15 4.93 -0.16
CA ASP A 53 -7.69 4.90 0.04
C ASP A 53 -7.12 3.49 -0.03
N SER A 54 -7.78 2.57 0.66
CA SER A 54 -7.37 1.16 0.69
C SER A 54 -7.59 0.47 -0.67
N ASP A 55 -8.72 0.73 -1.33
CA ASP A 55 -9.04 0.14 -2.64
C ASP A 55 -8.01 0.60 -3.70
N ILE A 56 -7.70 1.90 -3.76
CA ILE A 56 -6.72 2.46 -4.70
C ILE A 56 -5.32 1.90 -4.45
N VAL A 57 -4.84 1.99 -3.21
CA VAL A 57 -3.46 1.56 -2.92
C VAL A 57 -3.26 0.06 -3.09
N THR A 58 -4.29 -0.75 -2.82
CA THR A 58 -4.27 -2.20 -3.05
C THR A 58 -4.07 -2.52 -4.53
N GLU A 59 -4.84 -1.88 -5.40
CA GLU A 59 -4.76 -2.10 -6.84
C GLU A 59 -3.41 -1.63 -7.41
N ILE A 60 -2.92 -0.46 -6.98
CA ILE A 60 -1.61 0.03 -7.40
C ILE A 60 -0.50 -0.93 -6.96
N ALA A 61 -0.52 -1.40 -5.71
CA ALA A 61 0.45 -2.36 -5.20
C ALA A 61 0.42 -3.68 -5.98
N SER A 62 -0.77 -4.20 -6.29
CA SER A 62 -0.96 -5.41 -7.09
C SER A 62 -0.36 -5.26 -8.50
N ARG A 63 -0.62 -4.14 -9.17
CA ARG A 63 -0.04 -3.85 -10.50
C ARG A 63 1.49 -3.71 -10.45
N LEU A 64 2.02 -3.06 -9.42
CA LEU A 64 3.47 -2.94 -9.21
C LEU A 64 4.10 -4.30 -8.95
N ALA A 65 3.51 -5.11 -8.06
CA ALA A 65 3.99 -6.46 -7.75
C ALA A 65 4.08 -7.32 -9.01
N LYS A 66 3.04 -7.27 -9.85
CA LYS A 66 3.02 -7.97 -11.13
C LYS A 66 4.13 -7.51 -12.08
N LYS A 67 4.33 -6.18 -12.19
CA LYS A 67 5.30 -5.59 -13.12
C LYS A 67 6.75 -5.80 -12.65
N CYS A 68 6.99 -5.66 -11.34
CA CYS A 68 8.34 -5.66 -10.73
C CYS A 68 8.71 -7.01 -10.11
N LYS A 69 7.80 -8.00 -10.11
CA LYS A 69 7.96 -9.30 -9.45
C LYS A 69 8.18 -9.16 -7.94
N PHE A 70 7.48 -8.23 -7.31
CA PHE A 70 7.43 -8.06 -5.87
C PHE A 70 6.41 -9.02 -5.25
N ILE A 71 6.55 -9.28 -3.95
CA ILE A 71 5.50 -9.95 -3.17
C ILE A 71 4.57 -8.87 -2.62
N VAL A 72 3.28 -8.92 -2.99
CA VAL A 72 2.27 -8.05 -2.40
C VAL A 72 1.70 -8.67 -1.12
N PHE A 73 1.74 -7.91 -0.03
CA PHE A 73 1.16 -8.29 1.26
C PHE A 73 -0.25 -7.71 1.41
N PRO A 74 -1.08 -8.25 2.32
CA PRO A 74 -2.39 -7.72 2.60
C PRO A 74 -2.36 -6.25 2.98
N THR A 75 -3.35 -5.49 2.50
CA THR A 75 -3.45 -4.05 2.76
C THR A 75 -3.78 -3.78 4.23
N ILE A 76 -3.03 -2.86 4.83
CA ILE A 76 -3.33 -2.29 6.13
C ILE A 76 -4.35 -1.17 5.93
N SER A 77 -5.63 -1.47 6.19
CA SER A 77 -6.73 -0.55 5.88
C SER A 77 -7.04 0.48 6.96
N TYR A 78 -6.39 0.41 8.12
CA TYR A 78 -6.62 1.36 9.21
C TYR A 78 -5.48 2.37 9.31
N GLY A 79 -5.81 3.64 9.07
CA GLY A 79 -4.88 4.76 9.04
C GLY A 79 -5.19 5.83 10.07
N ILE A 80 -4.69 7.04 9.85
CA ILE A 80 -4.84 8.21 10.70
C ILE A 80 -5.72 9.23 9.98
N SER A 81 -6.97 9.38 10.40
CA SER A 81 -7.99 10.20 9.73
C SER A 81 -8.85 11.02 10.72
N PHE A 82 -8.27 11.43 11.85
CA PHE A 82 -8.99 12.19 12.89
C PHE A 82 -9.55 13.52 12.38
N GLU A 83 -8.94 14.11 11.36
CA GLU A 83 -9.34 15.38 10.73
C GLU A 83 -10.74 15.32 10.11
N HIS A 84 -11.25 14.14 9.82
CA HIS A 84 -12.59 13.97 9.23
C HIS A 84 -13.74 13.94 10.24
N SER A 85 -13.45 14.01 11.55
CA SER A 85 -14.51 14.08 12.57
C SER A 85 -15.37 15.35 12.39
N PRO A 86 -16.72 15.29 12.53
CA PRO A 86 -17.52 14.16 12.98
C PRO A 86 -18.00 13.21 11.88
N LEU A 87 -17.50 13.32 10.66
CA LEU A 87 -17.83 12.39 9.59
C LEU A 87 -17.22 11.02 9.83
N VAL A 88 -17.66 10.01 9.05
CA VAL A 88 -17.17 8.63 9.22
C VAL A 88 -15.66 8.57 9.03
N ASN A 89 -14.98 8.12 10.06
CA ASN A 89 -13.58 7.73 10.03
C ASN A 89 -13.31 6.65 11.07
N ILE A 90 -12.40 5.73 10.78
CA ILE A 90 -11.94 4.72 11.74
C ILE A 90 -10.44 4.92 11.90
N SER A 91 -10.11 5.96 12.67
CA SER A 91 -8.74 6.39 12.85
C SER A 91 -8.03 5.66 13.99
N ILE A 92 -6.77 5.34 13.79
CA ILE A 92 -5.89 4.83 14.85
C ILE A 92 -4.88 5.89 15.29
N GLN A 93 -4.35 5.75 16.50
CA GLN A 93 -3.33 6.65 17.02
C GLN A 93 -2.03 6.52 16.23
N SER A 94 -1.37 7.65 15.93
CA SER A 94 -0.07 7.69 15.22
C SER A 94 0.98 6.78 15.86
N ARG A 95 1.04 6.72 17.21
CA ARG A 95 1.98 5.81 17.92
C ARG A 95 1.70 4.34 17.64
N ASN A 96 0.42 3.95 17.55
CA ASN A 96 0.02 2.57 17.31
C ASN A 96 0.34 2.17 15.87
N LEU A 97 0.06 3.05 14.89
CA LEU A 97 0.44 2.79 13.50
C LEU A 97 1.96 2.61 13.37
N ARG A 98 2.76 3.51 13.98
CA ARG A 98 4.22 3.41 13.94
C ARG A 98 4.75 2.14 14.60
N GLY A 99 4.21 1.77 15.76
CA GLY A 99 4.58 0.53 16.45
C GLY A 99 4.27 -0.69 15.59
N PHE A 100 3.04 -0.79 15.13
CA PHE A 100 2.60 -1.89 14.27
C PHE A 100 3.43 -2.06 12.98
N LEU A 101 3.73 -0.95 12.30
CA LEU A 101 4.58 -1.00 11.11
C LEU A 101 6.04 -1.34 11.46
N GLY A 102 6.53 -0.88 12.62
CA GLY A 102 7.85 -1.23 13.15
C GLY A 102 7.97 -2.73 13.40
N ASP A 103 6.98 -3.34 14.07
CA ASP A 103 6.92 -4.78 14.34
C ASP A 103 6.98 -5.58 13.02
N ILE A 104 6.26 -5.15 11.98
CA ILE A 104 6.33 -5.77 10.65
C ILE A 104 7.75 -5.69 10.08
N VAL A 105 8.40 -4.54 10.18
CA VAL A 105 9.78 -4.37 9.71
C VAL A 105 10.70 -5.32 10.44
N GLU A 106 10.63 -5.39 11.78
CA GLU A 106 11.47 -6.26 12.61
C GLU A 106 11.34 -7.76 12.27
N GLN A 107 10.17 -8.18 11.79
CA GLN A 107 9.96 -9.56 11.37
C GLN A 107 10.39 -9.85 9.93
N LEU A 108 10.31 -8.86 9.04
CA LEU A 108 10.53 -9.08 7.61
C LEU A 108 11.93 -8.68 7.10
N TYR A 109 12.68 -7.82 7.81
CA TYR A 109 13.90 -7.21 7.26
C TYR A 109 15.02 -8.20 6.92
N HIS A 110 15.05 -9.37 7.56
CA HIS A 110 15.99 -10.43 7.19
C HIS A 110 15.60 -11.17 5.91
N SER A 111 14.29 -11.24 5.64
CA SER A 111 13.72 -12.04 4.57
C SER A 111 13.44 -11.25 3.29
N CYS A 112 13.15 -9.96 3.42
CA CYS A 112 12.71 -9.10 2.32
C CYS A 112 13.33 -7.71 2.38
N GLU A 113 13.47 -7.06 1.22
CA GLU A 113 13.45 -5.59 1.16
C GLU A 113 12.01 -5.10 1.34
N ILE A 114 11.80 -4.00 2.05
CA ILE A 114 10.45 -3.57 2.46
C ILE A 114 10.09 -2.23 1.84
N ILE A 115 8.94 -2.19 1.17
CA ILE A 115 8.30 -0.98 0.67
C ILE A 115 6.91 -0.86 1.26
N PHE A 116 6.64 0.20 2.03
CA PHE A 116 5.29 0.63 2.34
C PHE A 116 4.78 1.57 1.26
N LEU A 117 3.67 1.19 0.61
CA LEU A 117 3.00 2.05 -0.36
C LEU A 117 1.78 2.69 0.31
N ASN A 118 1.83 4.01 0.45
CA ASN A 118 0.80 4.77 1.13
C ASN A 118 -0.30 5.25 0.17
N GLY A 119 -1.55 5.04 0.57
CA GLY A 119 -2.75 5.49 -0.12
C GLY A 119 -3.49 6.64 0.57
N HIS A 120 -3.04 7.09 1.76
CA HIS A 120 -3.76 8.08 2.57
C HIS A 120 -2.83 9.18 3.10
N HIS A 121 -3.25 10.45 2.91
CA HIS A 121 -2.41 11.60 3.28
C HIS A 121 -2.10 11.66 4.78
N GLY A 122 -3.07 11.38 5.65
CA GLY A 122 -2.89 11.40 7.11
C GLY A 122 -1.82 10.43 7.64
N ASN A 123 -1.47 9.40 6.87
CA ASN A 123 -0.41 8.45 7.25
C ASN A 123 1.01 8.97 7.03
N VAL A 124 1.23 10.01 6.20
CA VAL A 124 2.55 10.44 5.69
C VAL A 124 3.53 10.70 6.81
N GLU A 125 3.14 11.46 7.81
CA GLU A 125 4.03 11.82 8.92
C GLU A 125 4.45 10.59 9.74
N SER A 126 3.50 9.69 10.02
CA SER A 126 3.75 8.47 10.79
C SER A 126 4.65 7.48 10.05
N LEU A 127 4.41 7.28 8.75
CA LEU A 127 5.27 6.47 7.89
C LEU A 127 6.70 7.03 7.84
N ASN A 128 6.85 8.35 7.69
CA ASN A 128 8.17 8.99 7.67
C ASN A 128 8.90 8.87 9.00
N LYS A 129 8.20 9.04 10.13
CA LYS A 129 8.79 8.87 11.48
C LYS A 129 9.21 7.42 11.71
N MET A 130 8.34 6.46 11.42
CA MET A 130 8.65 5.03 11.54
C MET A 130 9.87 4.68 10.67
N ARG A 131 9.86 5.04 9.38
CA ARG A 131 10.97 4.78 8.45
C ARG A 131 12.31 5.32 8.98
N LYS A 132 12.33 6.57 9.48
CA LYS A 132 13.54 7.18 10.04
C LYS A 132 14.04 6.41 11.26
N THR A 133 13.14 6.02 12.17
CA THR A 133 13.47 5.27 13.37
C THR A 133 14.05 3.89 13.01
N MET A 134 13.37 3.15 12.14
CA MET A 134 13.81 1.82 11.74
C MET A 134 15.14 1.85 10.98
N ASN A 135 15.28 2.75 10.01
CA ASN A 135 16.52 2.82 9.24
C ASN A 135 17.71 3.17 10.13
N ARG A 136 17.65 4.28 10.89
CA ARG A 136 18.77 4.76 11.70
C ARG A 136 19.06 3.90 12.92
N GLY A 137 18.02 3.39 13.58
CA GLY A 137 18.16 2.64 14.82
C GLY A 137 18.45 1.16 14.64
N TYR A 138 17.96 0.56 13.57
CA TYR A 138 17.95 -0.89 13.42
C TYR A 138 18.59 -1.42 12.14
N LEU A 139 18.51 -0.71 11.02
CA LEU A 139 18.93 -1.27 9.73
C LEU A 139 20.32 -0.78 9.30
N GLU A 140 20.54 0.53 9.28
CA GLU A 140 21.81 1.13 8.84
C GLU A 140 23.03 0.66 9.69
N PRO A 141 22.93 0.54 11.04
CA PRO A 141 24.06 0.07 11.84
C PRO A 141 24.53 -1.34 11.50
N TYR A 142 23.66 -2.15 10.90
CA TYR A 142 23.94 -3.53 10.50
C TYR A 142 24.15 -3.70 9.00
N GLY A 143 24.23 -2.61 8.23
CA GLY A 143 24.41 -2.66 6.78
C GLY A 143 23.22 -3.26 6.02
N LEU A 144 22.02 -3.22 6.61
CA LEU A 144 20.81 -3.79 6.02
C LEU A 144 20.13 -2.81 5.08
N ALA A 145 19.37 -3.35 4.11
CA ALA A 145 18.63 -2.54 3.16
C ALA A 145 17.59 -1.67 3.88
N PRO A 146 17.51 -0.36 3.57
CA PRO A 146 16.59 0.54 4.25
C PRO A 146 15.14 0.25 3.88
N VAL A 147 14.23 0.43 4.83
CA VAL A 147 12.79 0.50 4.57
C VAL A 147 12.49 1.73 3.74
N ARG A 148 11.65 1.57 2.72
CA ARG A 148 11.18 2.65 1.85
C ARG A 148 9.68 2.89 2.07
N CYS A 149 9.28 4.15 2.08
CA CYS A 149 7.87 4.56 2.16
C CYS A 149 7.60 5.52 1.00
N TYR A 150 6.61 5.20 0.20
CA TYR A 150 6.20 6.02 -0.93
C TYR A 150 4.69 6.26 -0.86
N SER A 151 4.26 7.47 -1.23
CA SER A 151 2.85 7.76 -1.49
C SER A 151 2.60 7.73 -2.98
N TYR A 152 1.55 7.05 -3.46
CA TYR A 152 1.35 6.84 -4.89
C TYR A 152 1.25 8.15 -5.68
N TRP A 153 0.70 9.20 -5.08
CA TRP A 153 0.52 10.51 -5.74
C TRP A 153 1.84 11.25 -6.01
N HIS A 154 2.94 10.92 -5.35
CA HIS A 154 4.26 11.50 -5.67
C HIS A 154 4.75 11.14 -7.08
N PHE A 155 4.15 10.14 -7.71
CA PHE A 155 4.49 9.69 -9.06
C PHE A 155 3.45 10.12 -10.11
N MET A 156 2.45 10.91 -9.71
CA MET A 156 1.39 11.40 -10.59
C MET A 156 1.73 12.77 -11.15
N LYS A 157 1.14 13.10 -12.30
CA LYS A 157 1.25 14.44 -12.92
C LYS A 157 0.26 15.45 -12.32
N HIS A 158 -0.82 14.96 -11.71
CA HIS A 158 -1.86 15.78 -11.09
C HIS A 158 -1.60 15.91 -9.60
N GLU A 159 -1.99 17.04 -9.04
CA GLU A 159 -1.97 17.23 -7.60
C GLU A 159 -2.92 16.24 -6.92
N PHE A 160 -2.54 15.81 -5.73
CA PHE A 160 -3.39 14.95 -4.90
C PHE A 160 -4.63 15.74 -4.45
N ASP A 161 -5.78 15.08 -4.50
CA ASP A 161 -7.05 15.61 -3.97
C ASP A 161 -7.69 14.59 -3.01
N HIS A 162 -8.68 15.05 -2.24
CA HIS A 162 -9.48 14.17 -1.38
C HIS A 162 -10.91 14.09 -1.92
N ALA A 163 -11.35 12.89 -2.25
CA ALA A 163 -12.65 12.61 -2.89
C ALA A 163 -12.93 13.45 -4.14
N GLY A 164 -11.89 13.98 -4.77
CA GLY A 164 -11.96 14.86 -5.92
C GLY A 164 -11.80 14.13 -7.25
N PHE A 165 -11.29 14.86 -8.24
CA PHE A 165 -11.14 14.36 -9.61
C PHE A 165 -10.20 13.16 -9.73
N VAL A 166 -9.06 13.21 -9.02
CA VAL A 166 -8.02 12.18 -9.11
C VAL A 166 -8.51 10.87 -8.53
N GLU A 167 -8.96 10.89 -7.27
CA GLU A 167 -9.44 9.68 -6.62
C GLU A 167 -10.68 9.10 -7.28
N THR A 168 -11.62 9.97 -7.72
CA THR A 168 -12.79 9.53 -8.49
C THR A 168 -12.39 8.85 -9.80
N SER A 169 -11.41 9.41 -10.52
CA SER A 169 -10.93 8.83 -11.78
C SER A 169 -10.24 7.49 -11.56
N LEU A 170 -9.42 7.37 -10.51
CA LEU A 170 -8.79 6.10 -10.14
C LEU A 170 -9.83 5.05 -9.78
N MET A 171 -10.81 5.41 -8.94
CA MET A 171 -11.87 4.48 -8.52
C MET A 171 -12.75 4.04 -9.70
N LEU A 172 -13.06 4.91 -10.65
CA LEU A 172 -13.76 4.54 -11.89
C LEU A 172 -12.96 3.55 -12.75
N ALA A 173 -11.63 3.64 -12.71
CA ALA A 173 -10.75 2.76 -13.48
C ALA A 173 -10.56 1.37 -12.83
N ILE A 174 -10.81 1.23 -11.52
CA ILE A 174 -10.52 -0.01 -10.78
C ILE A 174 -11.76 -0.70 -10.21
N SER A 175 -12.91 -0.02 -10.16
CA SER A 175 -14.12 -0.59 -9.56
C SER A 175 -15.40 0.01 -10.13
N ASP A 176 -16.53 -0.67 -9.92
CA ASP A 176 -17.88 -0.22 -10.23
C ASP A 176 -18.61 0.45 -9.05
N LYS A 177 -17.88 0.68 -7.93
CA LYS A 177 -18.46 1.19 -6.67
C LYS A 177 -18.79 2.68 -6.69
N VAL A 178 -18.34 3.44 -7.70
CA VAL A 178 -18.51 4.90 -7.77
C VAL A 178 -19.96 5.27 -8.11
N LYS A 179 -20.57 6.11 -7.27
CA LYS A 179 -21.95 6.59 -7.43
C LYS A 179 -21.98 8.00 -8.04
N MET A 180 -21.55 8.15 -9.30
CA MET A 180 -21.40 9.46 -9.96
C MET A 180 -22.63 10.38 -9.85
N LYS A 181 -23.86 9.84 -9.83
CA LYS A 181 -25.09 10.63 -9.59
C LYS A 181 -25.12 11.36 -8.24
N LYS A 182 -24.27 10.95 -7.29
CA LYS A 182 -24.13 11.56 -5.94
C LYS A 182 -22.92 12.49 -5.83
N ALA A 183 -22.06 12.54 -6.85
CA ALA A 183 -20.96 13.50 -6.89
C ALA A 183 -21.53 14.93 -6.93
N LYS A 184 -21.04 15.79 -6.03
CA LYS A 184 -21.36 17.22 -6.04
C LYS A 184 -20.23 17.95 -6.74
N LYS A 185 -20.61 19.00 -7.49
CA LYS A 185 -19.62 19.94 -8.07
C LYS A 185 -19.07 20.83 -6.98
#